data_a12760481b95cadee1498d200c0dc262
#
_entry.id   a12760481b95cadee1498d200c0dc262
#
_cell.length_a   1.000
_cell.length_b   1.000
_cell.length_c   1.000
_cell.angle_alpha   90.00
_cell.angle_beta   90.00
_cell.angle_gamma   90.00
#
_symmetry.space_group_name_H-M   'P 1'
#
loop_
_entity.id
_entity.type
_entity.pdbx_description
1 polymer ?
#
loop_
_entity_poly.entity_id
_entity_poly.type
_entity_poly.pdbx_seq_one_letter_code
_entity_poly.pdbx_strand_id
1 'polypeptide(L)'
;QIVSTALVRNYKKYDLQQKQLDDTSKRETYRIYGELLNVYGYEIPKDAKSCEVLNYYTNENITIPLDPQLSALENSKKYFAKYNKLKRTYEALSELILSTKAEIDHLESINTALDIAVSYEDLGQIREELIEYGFIKKNLSKKGKEKKVKCVPFHYISSDGFDIYVGKNNIQNEELTFKFATGNDLSLIHI
;
A
#
# COMPACT_ATOMS: atom_id res chain seq x y z
N GLN A 1 4.78 -2.56 -22.77
CA GLN A 1 3.46 -1.89 -22.77
C GLN A 1 2.53 -2.39 -21.65
N ILE A 2 2.41 -3.71 -21.39
CA ILE A 2 1.56 -4.26 -20.32
C ILE A 2 2.02 -3.76 -18.95
N VAL A 3 3.29 -3.90 -18.61
CA VAL A 3 3.88 -3.48 -17.34
C VAL A 3 3.75 -1.97 -17.15
N SER A 4 4.11 -1.17 -18.17
CA SER A 4 3.99 0.29 -18.09
C SER A 4 2.55 0.75 -17.86
N THR A 5 1.57 0.09 -18.51
CA THR A 5 0.15 0.41 -18.32
C THR A 5 -0.31 0.05 -16.90
N ALA A 6 0.14 -1.11 -16.36
CA ALA A 6 -0.17 -1.54 -15.01
C ALA A 6 0.45 -0.59 -13.97
N LEU A 7 1.70 -0.18 -14.15
CA LEU A 7 2.38 0.80 -13.29
C LEU A 7 1.62 2.12 -13.24
N VAL A 8 1.29 2.72 -14.41
CA VAL A 8 0.54 3.99 -14.46
C VAL A 8 -0.80 3.88 -13.73
N ARG A 9 -1.50 2.75 -13.87
CA ARG A 9 -2.78 2.52 -13.17
C ARG A 9 -2.57 2.43 -11.66
N ASN A 10 -1.56 1.69 -11.21
CA ASN A 10 -1.29 1.50 -9.79
C ASN A 10 -0.78 2.77 -9.12
N TYR A 11 0.04 3.58 -9.77
CA TYR A 11 0.43 4.89 -9.26
C TYR A 11 -0.78 5.81 -9.07
N LYS A 12 -1.68 5.90 -10.07
CA LYS A 12 -2.91 6.68 -9.93
C LYS A 12 -3.80 6.19 -8.80
N LYS A 13 -3.90 4.86 -8.62
CA LYS A 13 -4.64 4.24 -7.52
C LYS A 13 -4.01 4.62 -6.17
N TYR A 14 -2.69 4.53 -6.05
CA TYR A 14 -1.94 4.89 -4.86
C TYR A 14 -2.12 6.37 -4.49
N ASP A 15 -1.99 7.29 -5.45
CA ASP A 15 -2.18 8.73 -5.22
C ASP A 15 -3.61 9.04 -4.75
N LEU A 16 -4.61 8.36 -5.33
CA LEU A 16 -6.01 8.52 -4.91
C LEU A 16 -6.21 8.01 -3.48
N GLN A 17 -5.65 6.86 -3.13
CA GLN A 17 -5.71 6.28 -1.80
C GLN A 17 -5.04 7.18 -0.76
N GLN A 18 -3.89 7.77 -1.09
CA GLN A 18 -3.20 8.73 -0.22
C GLN A 18 -4.05 9.97 0.05
N LYS A 19 -4.63 10.58 -0.98
CA LYS A 19 -5.54 11.71 -0.81
C LYS A 19 -6.74 11.37 0.08
N GLN A 20 -7.34 10.19 -0.14
CA GLN A 20 -8.46 9.72 0.70
C GLN A 20 -8.03 9.47 2.15
N LEU A 21 -6.78 8.99 2.37
CA LEU A 21 -6.23 8.81 3.71
C LEU A 21 -6.05 10.16 4.42
N ASP A 22 -5.53 11.17 3.72
CA ASP A 22 -5.35 12.53 4.24
C ASP A 22 -6.70 13.15 4.66
N ASP A 23 -7.76 12.91 3.87
CA ASP A 23 -9.12 13.36 4.20
C ASP A 23 -9.63 12.76 5.52
N THR A 24 -9.09 11.62 5.96
CA THR A 24 -9.45 11.02 7.25
C THR A 24 -8.82 11.72 8.46
N SER A 25 -7.88 12.64 8.27
CA SER A 25 -7.16 13.36 9.33
C SER A 25 -8.09 14.07 10.31
N LYS A 26 -9.24 14.56 9.81
CA LYS A 26 -10.28 15.23 10.61
C LYS A 26 -11.00 14.31 11.60
N ARG A 27 -10.73 12.99 11.61
CA ARG A 27 -11.41 12.03 12.50
C ARG A 27 -11.23 12.39 13.98
N GLU A 28 -10.00 12.77 14.38
CA GLU A 28 -9.71 13.11 15.78
C GLU A 28 -10.46 14.37 16.21
N THR A 29 -10.61 15.35 15.34
CA THR A 29 -11.43 16.54 15.61
C THR A 29 -12.89 16.15 15.89
N TYR A 30 -13.46 15.23 15.12
CA TYR A 30 -14.83 14.77 15.37
C TYR A 30 -14.95 13.96 16.67
N ARG A 31 -13.94 13.19 17.06
CA ARG A 31 -13.90 12.52 18.34
C ARG A 31 -13.92 13.52 19.49
N ILE A 32 -13.03 14.51 19.45
CA ILE A 32 -12.94 15.58 20.44
C ILE A 32 -14.27 16.34 20.54
N TYR A 33 -14.88 16.72 19.42
CA TYR A 33 -16.18 17.39 19.43
C TYR A 33 -17.26 16.54 20.10
N GLY A 34 -17.32 15.25 19.79
CA GLY A 34 -18.26 14.32 20.41
C GLY A 34 -18.07 14.20 21.92
N GLU A 35 -16.83 14.10 22.38
CA GLU A 35 -16.48 13.99 23.82
C GLU A 35 -16.80 15.27 24.56
N LEU A 36 -16.42 16.44 24.03
CA LEU A 36 -16.69 17.74 24.67
C LEU A 36 -18.20 18.01 24.76
N LEU A 37 -18.98 17.67 23.73
CA LEU A 37 -20.43 17.79 23.77
C LEU A 37 -21.10 16.85 24.79
N ASN A 38 -20.50 15.70 25.09
CA ASN A 38 -20.98 14.85 26.18
C ASN A 38 -20.69 15.44 27.55
N VAL A 39 -19.58 16.17 27.72
CA VAL A 39 -19.20 16.79 28.99
C VAL A 39 -19.97 18.10 29.24
N TYR A 40 -19.97 18.98 28.24
CA TYR A 40 -20.54 20.36 28.38
C TYR A 40 -21.96 20.50 27.84
N GLY A 41 -22.53 19.42 27.30
CA GLY A 41 -23.83 19.47 26.59
C GLY A 41 -25.02 19.96 27.42
N TYR A 42 -24.93 19.88 28.76
CA TYR A 42 -25.98 20.37 29.66
C TYR A 42 -26.01 21.90 29.76
N GLU A 43 -24.91 22.60 29.43
CA GLU A 43 -24.80 24.05 29.44
C GLU A 43 -25.22 24.69 28.11
N ILE A 44 -25.39 23.88 27.06
CA ILE A 44 -25.64 24.36 25.71
C ILE A 44 -27.14 24.66 25.53
N PRO A 45 -27.50 25.90 25.12
CA PRO A 45 -28.87 26.24 24.85
C PRO A 45 -29.47 25.39 23.71
N LYS A 46 -30.78 25.15 23.77
CA LYS A 46 -31.51 24.58 22.62
C LYS A 46 -31.41 25.56 21.47
N ASP A 47 -31.42 25.04 20.25
CA ASP A 47 -31.32 25.80 19.00
C ASP A 47 -29.98 26.54 18.76
N ALA A 48 -28.94 26.28 19.55
CA ALA A 48 -27.62 26.83 19.34
C ALA A 48 -27.01 26.31 18.02
N LYS A 49 -26.43 27.23 17.23
CA LYS A 49 -25.69 26.90 15.97
C LYS A 49 -24.24 26.53 16.20
N SER A 50 -23.71 26.90 17.36
CA SER A 50 -22.33 26.58 17.80
C SER A 50 -22.25 26.73 19.32
N CYS A 51 -21.25 26.11 19.92
CA CYS A 51 -20.87 26.34 21.30
C CYS A 51 -19.36 26.53 21.39
N GLU A 52 -18.92 27.38 22.33
CA GLU A 52 -17.52 27.54 22.68
C GLU A 52 -17.29 26.84 24.01
N VAL A 53 -16.35 25.91 24.02
CA VAL A 53 -16.05 25.08 25.19
C VAL A 53 -14.53 24.90 25.35
N LEU A 54 -14.08 24.68 26.57
CA LEU A 54 -12.68 24.40 26.83
C LEU A 54 -12.32 23.00 26.37
N ASN A 55 -11.35 22.91 25.47
CA ASN A 55 -10.75 21.64 25.10
C ASN A 55 -9.72 21.24 26.17
N TYR A 56 -10.07 20.31 27.03
CA TYR A 56 -9.20 19.86 28.12
C TYR A 56 -7.95 19.10 27.65
N TYR A 57 -7.84 18.74 26.36
CA TYR A 57 -6.63 18.13 25.78
C TYR A 57 -5.56 19.18 25.47
N THR A 58 -5.96 20.36 24.98
CA THR A 58 -5.04 21.43 24.56
C THR A 58 -5.05 22.63 25.51
N ASN A 59 -6.00 22.66 26.45
CA ASN A 59 -6.29 23.77 27.35
C ASN A 59 -6.61 25.10 26.64
N GLU A 60 -7.24 24.99 25.45
CA GLU A 60 -7.66 26.13 24.61
C GLU A 60 -9.18 26.05 24.37
N ASN A 61 -9.81 27.22 24.20
CA ASN A 61 -11.20 27.26 23.82
C ASN A 61 -11.36 26.88 22.34
N ILE A 62 -12.35 26.02 22.08
CA ILE A 62 -12.67 25.61 20.71
C ILE A 62 -14.16 25.84 20.44
N THR A 63 -14.48 26.26 19.21
CA THR A 63 -15.85 26.44 18.74
C THR A 63 -16.30 25.18 18.00
N ILE A 64 -17.35 24.54 18.53
CA ILE A 64 -17.96 23.33 17.94
C ILE A 64 -19.22 23.75 17.19
N PRO A 65 -19.32 23.51 15.86
CA PRO A 65 -20.53 23.71 15.10
C PRO A 65 -21.63 22.73 15.51
N LEU A 66 -22.86 23.22 15.66
CA LEU A 66 -24.00 22.42 16.05
C LEU A 66 -25.11 22.47 15.01
N ASP A 67 -25.88 21.41 14.92
CA ASP A 67 -27.14 21.37 14.22
C ASP A 67 -28.25 21.86 15.20
N PRO A 68 -28.86 23.02 14.95
CA PRO A 68 -29.81 23.59 15.90
C PRO A 68 -31.11 22.79 16.03
N GLN A 69 -31.37 21.85 15.09
CA GLN A 69 -32.53 20.96 15.18
C GLN A 69 -32.28 19.76 16.09
N LEU A 70 -31.04 19.55 16.55
CA LEU A 70 -30.61 18.43 17.36
C LEU A 70 -30.21 18.90 18.76
N SER A 71 -30.47 18.10 19.77
CA SER A 71 -29.95 18.30 21.10
C SER A 71 -28.40 18.16 21.11
N ALA A 72 -27.73 18.64 22.16
CA ALA A 72 -26.30 18.49 22.32
C ALA A 72 -25.87 17.01 22.27
N LEU A 73 -26.64 16.11 22.90
CA LEU A 73 -26.37 14.67 22.88
C LEU A 73 -26.52 14.06 21.47
N GLU A 74 -27.51 14.51 20.68
CA GLU A 74 -27.69 14.05 19.30
C GLU A 74 -26.59 14.58 18.40
N ASN A 75 -26.15 15.83 18.57
CA ASN A 75 -24.96 16.38 17.91
C ASN A 75 -23.71 15.58 18.26
N SER A 76 -23.50 15.23 19.52
CA SER A 76 -22.40 14.36 19.96
C SER A 76 -22.43 13.01 19.22
N LYS A 77 -23.59 12.33 19.19
CA LYS A 77 -23.76 11.06 18.45
C LYS A 77 -23.47 11.22 16.95
N LYS A 78 -23.88 12.34 16.34
CA LYS A 78 -23.58 12.67 14.94
C LYS A 78 -22.07 12.81 14.69
N TYR A 79 -21.33 13.43 15.60
CA TYR A 79 -19.87 13.54 15.53
C TYR A 79 -19.17 12.19 15.73
N PHE A 80 -19.60 11.38 16.69
CA PHE A 80 -19.08 10.02 16.85
C PHE A 80 -19.36 9.12 15.65
N ALA A 81 -20.52 9.27 15.01
CA ALA A 81 -20.81 8.55 13.77
C ALA A 81 -19.84 8.93 12.64
N LYS A 82 -19.51 10.24 12.50
CA LYS A 82 -18.50 10.71 11.54
C LYS A 82 -17.09 10.18 11.89
N TYR A 83 -16.72 10.24 13.16
CA TYR A 83 -15.46 9.68 13.64
C TYR A 83 -15.32 8.19 13.29
N ASN A 84 -16.33 7.38 13.66
CA ASN A 84 -16.32 5.94 13.40
C ASN A 84 -16.26 5.61 11.91
N LYS A 85 -16.95 6.38 11.05
CA LYS A 85 -16.87 6.22 9.60
C LYS A 85 -15.46 6.48 9.10
N LEU A 86 -14.86 7.63 9.49
CA LEU A 86 -13.52 7.98 9.06
C LEU A 86 -12.44 7.05 9.63
N LYS A 87 -12.62 6.56 10.87
CA LYS A 87 -11.73 5.57 11.48
C LYS A 87 -11.68 4.28 10.67
N ARG A 88 -12.84 3.71 10.33
CA ARG A 88 -12.92 2.50 9.48
C ARG A 88 -12.32 2.73 8.10
N THR A 89 -12.54 3.90 7.51
CA THR A 89 -11.96 4.27 6.21
C THR A 89 -10.44 4.36 6.32
N TYR A 90 -9.90 4.95 7.38
CA TYR A 90 -8.47 5.03 7.65
C TYR A 90 -7.83 3.64 7.76
N GLU A 91 -8.41 2.76 8.58
CA GLU A 91 -7.91 1.40 8.79
C GLU A 91 -7.88 0.62 7.46
N ALA A 92 -8.98 0.63 6.71
CA ALA A 92 -9.06 -0.05 5.42
C ALA A 92 -8.07 0.53 4.36
N LEU A 93 -7.94 1.86 4.29
CA LEU A 93 -7.01 2.51 3.35
C LEU A 93 -5.56 2.24 3.71
N SER A 94 -5.21 2.18 5.00
CA SER A 94 -3.85 1.89 5.44
C SER A 94 -3.38 0.52 4.94
N GLU A 95 -4.21 -0.51 5.02
CA GLU A 95 -3.90 -1.84 4.47
C GLU A 95 -3.84 -1.84 2.93
N LEU A 96 -4.80 -1.16 2.27
CA LEU A 96 -4.86 -1.08 0.82
C LEU A 96 -3.66 -0.34 0.23
N ILE A 97 -3.16 0.71 0.88
CA ILE A 97 -1.99 1.45 0.45
C ILE A 97 -0.74 0.57 0.49
N LEU A 98 -0.56 -0.22 1.56
CA LEU A 98 0.56 -1.15 1.67
C LEU A 98 0.52 -2.20 0.55
N SER A 99 -0.64 -2.79 0.29
CA SER A 99 -0.78 -3.78 -0.78
C SER A 99 -0.57 -3.16 -2.17
N THR A 100 -1.07 -1.94 -2.40
CA THR A 100 -0.87 -1.23 -3.68
C THR A 100 0.61 -0.86 -3.87
N LYS A 101 1.30 -0.45 -2.79
CA LYS A 101 2.75 -0.17 -2.82
C LYS A 101 3.55 -1.42 -3.17
N ALA A 102 3.25 -2.55 -2.52
CA ALA A 102 3.91 -3.83 -2.83
C ALA A 102 3.70 -4.25 -4.30
N GLU A 103 2.49 -4.02 -4.85
CA GLU A 103 2.21 -4.28 -6.27
C GLU A 103 3.01 -3.37 -7.21
N ILE A 104 3.22 -2.10 -6.84
CA ILE A 104 4.06 -1.16 -7.58
C ILE A 104 5.52 -1.63 -7.54
N ASP A 105 6.07 -1.92 -6.36
CA ASP A 105 7.45 -2.34 -6.17
C ASP A 105 7.74 -3.62 -6.97
N HIS A 106 6.79 -4.57 -6.98
CA HIS A 106 6.89 -5.78 -7.80
C HIS A 106 6.88 -5.47 -9.30
N LEU A 107 5.99 -4.59 -9.78
CA LEU A 107 5.95 -4.21 -11.20
C LEU A 107 7.20 -3.42 -11.61
N GLU A 108 7.79 -2.62 -10.74
CA GLU A 108 9.06 -1.94 -10.97
C GLU A 108 10.21 -2.93 -11.09
N SER A 109 10.24 -3.98 -10.25
CA SER A 109 11.25 -5.03 -10.37
C SER A 109 11.11 -5.79 -11.71
N ILE A 110 9.90 -6.09 -12.16
CA ILE A 110 9.65 -6.68 -13.48
C ILE A 110 10.08 -5.74 -14.61
N ASN A 111 9.83 -4.43 -14.48
CA ASN A 111 10.27 -3.45 -15.47
C ASN A 111 11.78 -3.41 -15.58
N THR A 112 12.48 -3.42 -14.45
CA THR A 112 13.95 -3.53 -14.39
C THR A 112 14.44 -4.85 -15.02
N ALA A 113 13.78 -5.97 -14.74
CA ALA A 113 14.10 -7.25 -15.35
C ALA A 113 13.94 -7.23 -16.89
N LEU A 114 12.93 -6.52 -17.41
CA LEU A 114 12.75 -6.31 -18.85
C LEU A 114 13.88 -5.50 -19.48
N ASP A 115 14.40 -4.49 -18.76
CA ASP A 115 15.49 -3.64 -19.26
C ASP A 115 16.84 -4.39 -19.32
N ILE A 116 17.06 -5.36 -18.42
CA ILE A 116 18.29 -6.16 -18.38
C ILE A 116 18.19 -7.50 -19.13
N ALA A 117 17.01 -7.87 -19.63
CA ALA A 117 16.81 -9.10 -20.38
C ALA A 117 17.63 -9.08 -21.69
N VAL A 118 18.48 -10.08 -21.88
CA VAL A 118 19.35 -10.20 -23.08
C VAL A 118 18.98 -11.37 -23.98
N SER A 119 18.11 -12.27 -23.51
CA SER A 119 17.73 -13.49 -24.23
C SER A 119 16.22 -13.68 -24.29
N TYR A 120 15.77 -14.50 -25.23
CA TYR A 120 14.35 -14.90 -25.31
C TYR A 120 13.93 -15.74 -24.10
N GLU A 121 14.87 -16.42 -23.50
CA GLU A 121 14.69 -17.20 -22.28
C GLU A 121 14.36 -16.30 -21.10
N ASP A 122 15.10 -15.20 -20.94
CA ASP A 122 14.88 -14.20 -19.89
C ASP A 122 13.45 -13.61 -20.03
N LEU A 123 13.05 -13.25 -21.26
CA LEU A 123 11.70 -12.77 -21.55
C LEU A 123 10.62 -13.83 -21.27
N GLY A 124 10.95 -15.10 -21.48
CA GLY A 124 10.08 -16.24 -21.17
C GLY A 124 9.77 -16.32 -19.68
N GLN A 125 10.77 -16.19 -18.81
CA GLN A 125 10.60 -16.20 -17.35
C GLN A 125 9.79 -14.99 -16.87
N ILE A 126 10.10 -13.79 -17.36
CA ILE A 126 9.33 -12.58 -17.03
C ILE A 126 7.86 -12.75 -17.45
N ARG A 127 7.60 -13.39 -18.59
CA ARG A 127 6.23 -13.68 -19.02
C ARG A 127 5.53 -14.67 -18.11
N GLU A 128 6.22 -15.71 -17.63
CA GLU A 128 5.67 -16.66 -16.64
C GLU A 128 5.31 -15.94 -15.35
N GLU A 129 6.17 -15.07 -14.84
CA GLU A 129 5.92 -14.24 -13.67
C GLU A 129 4.68 -13.34 -13.86
N LEU A 130 4.57 -12.65 -14.99
CA LEU A 130 3.39 -11.84 -15.32
C LEU A 130 2.09 -12.65 -15.42
N ILE A 131 2.17 -13.93 -15.81
CA ILE A 131 1.02 -14.84 -15.83
C ILE A 131 0.64 -15.29 -14.41
N GLU A 132 1.62 -15.61 -13.58
CA GLU A 132 1.44 -16.04 -12.19
C GLU A 132 0.75 -14.97 -11.35
N TYR A 133 1.19 -13.71 -11.52
CA TYR A 133 0.58 -12.55 -10.85
C TYR A 133 -0.68 -12.01 -11.55
N GLY A 134 -1.13 -12.66 -12.64
CA GLY A 134 -2.41 -12.36 -13.29
C GLY A 134 -2.41 -11.13 -14.20
N PHE A 135 -1.26 -10.55 -14.52
CA PHE A 135 -1.14 -9.44 -15.47
C PHE A 135 -1.34 -9.88 -16.93
N ILE A 136 -1.06 -11.14 -17.22
CA ILE A 136 -1.27 -11.77 -18.54
C ILE A 136 -2.12 -13.04 -18.36
N LYS A 137 -3.12 -13.21 -19.23
CA LYS A 137 -3.91 -14.44 -19.24
C LYS A 137 -3.09 -15.61 -19.77
N LYS A 138 -3.13 -16.75 -19.09
CA LYS A 138 -2.52 -17.99 -19.57
C LYS A 138 -3.29 -18.49 -20.79
N ASN A 139 -2.62 -18.57 -21.95
CA ASN A 139 -3.23 -19.18 -23.15
C ASN A 139 -3.29 -20.69 -22.97
N LEU A 140 -4.48 -21.23 -22.70
CA LEU A 140 -4.75 -22.68 -22.54
C LEU A 140 -4.64 -23.48 -23.86
N SER A 141 -4.43 -22.82 -25.01
CA SER A 141 -4.48 -23.47 -26.32
C SER A 141 -3.22 -24.24 -26.75
N LYS A 142 -2.14 -24.19 -25.98
CA LYS A 142 -0.93 -24.99 -26.23
C LYS A 142 -0.80 -26.12 -25.23
N LYS A 143 -1.39 -27.28 -25.53
CA LYS A 143 -1.11 -28.58 -24.89
C LYS A 143 0.29 -29.12 -25.25
N GLY A 144 1.32 -28.30 -25.19
CA GLY A 144 2.71 -28.74 -25.25
C GLY A 144 3.29 -28.64 -23.86
N LYS A 145 4.01 -29.65 -23.37
CA LYS A 145 4.87 -29.50 -22.18
C LYS A 145 5.83 -28.36 -22.51
N GLU A 146 5.55 -27.16 -21.99
CA GLU A 146 6.51 -26.06 -22.04
C GLU A 146 7.78 -26.58 -21.35
N LYS A 147 8.86 -26.69 -22.11
CA LYS A 147 10.17 -27.04 -21.52
C LYS A 147 10.50 -25.88 -20.57
N LYS A 148 10.67 -26.18 -19.29
CA LYS A 148 11.21 -25.19 -18.33
C LYS A 148 12.52 -24.70 -18.89
N VAL A 149 12.55 -23.45 -19.30
CA VAL A 149 13.72 -22.80 -19.86
C VAL A 149 14.68 -22.57 -18.69
N LYS A 150 15.87 -23.17 -18.76
CA LYS A 150 16.93 -22.92 -17.77
C LYS A 150 17.62 -21.59 -18.16
N CYS A 151 17.28 -20.54 -17.46
CA CYS A 151 18.04 -19.30 -17.55
C CYS A 151 19.22 -19.33 -16.58
N VAL A 152 20.33 -18.73 -17.00
CA VAL A 152 21.55 -18.66 -16.20
C VAL A 152 21.65 -17.25 -15.60
N PRO A 153 21.86 -17.10 -14.29
CA PRO A 153 22.12 -15.81 -13.66
C PRO A 153 23.44 -15.22 -14.17
N PHE A 154 23.63 -13.93 -13.99
CA PHE A 154 24.94 -13.34 -14.22
C PHE A 154 25.95 -13.92 -13.24
N HIS A 155 27.16 -14.20 -13.75
CA HIS A 155 28.27 -14.68 -12.94
C HIS A 155 29.47 -13.76 -13.16
N TYR A 156 29.95 -13.22 -12.07
CA TYR A 156 31.11 -12.34 -12.02
C TYR A 156 32.15 -12.91 -11.04
N ILE A 157 33.39 -12.49 -11.20
CA ILE A 157 34.47 -12.81 -10.27
C ILE A 157 34.99 -11.49 -9.71
N SER A 158 35.05 -11.37 -8.38
CA SER A 158 35.63 -10.19 -7.73
C SER A 158 37.14 -10.10 -7.93
N SER A 159 37.75 -8.94 -7.62
CA SER A 159 39.22 -8.75 -7.62
C SER A 159 39.94 -9.73 -6.70
N ASP A 160 39.31 -10.21 -5.66
CA ASP A 160 39.85 -11.13 -4.67
C ASP A 160 39.54 -12.61 -5.01
N GLY A 161 38.93 -12.87 -6.17
CA GLY A 161 38.66 -14.22 -6.67
C GLY A 161 37.37 -14.85 -6.16
N PHE A 162 36.43 -14.10 -5.55
CA PHE A 162 35.14 -14.62 -5.11
C PHE A 162 34.14 -14.64 -6.26
N ASP A 163 33.38 -15.72 -6.35
CA ASP A 163 32.26 -15.84 -7.29
C ASP A 163 31.05 -14.99 -6.84
N ILE A 164 30.51 -14.19 -7.76
CA ILE A 164 29.37 -13.33 -7.52
C ILE A 164 28.27 -13.72 -8.52
N TYR A 165 27.12 -14.18 -8.00
CA TYR A 165 25.96 -14.52 -8.81
C TYR A 165 24.87 -13.48 -8.64
N VAL A 166 24.29 -13.03 -9.76
CA VAL A 166 23.21 -12.01 -9.78
C VAL A 166 22.06 -12.53 -10.63
N GLY A 167 20.89 -12.69 -10.03
CA GLY A 167 19.68 -13.05 -10.75
C GLY A 167 19.17 -11.88 -11.58
N LYS A 168 18.64 -12.18 -12.76
CA LYS A 168 18.09 -11.20 -13.71
C LYS A 168 16.62 -10.87 -13.45
N ASN A 169 15.94 -11.67 -12.64
CA ASN A 169 14.54 -11.52 -12.29
C ASN A 169 14.25 -12.19 -10.94
N ASN A 170 13.03 -12.02 -10.42
CA ASN A 170 12.64 -12.55 -9.10
C ASN A 170 12.74 -14.08 -9.03
N ILE A 171 12.38 -14.81 -10.09
CA ILE A 171 12.46 -16.27 -10.14
C ILE A 171 13.92 -16.74 -9.99
N GLN A 172 14.86 -16.09 -10.68
CA GLN A 172 16.29 -16.42 -10.57
C GLN A 172 16.84 -16.04 -9.19
N ASN A 173 16.42 -14.92 -8.61
CA ASN A 173 16.82 -14.53 -7.26
C ASN A 173 16.33 -15.53 -6.21
N GLU A 174 15.10 -16.03 -6.34
CA GLU A 174 14.60 -17.11 -5.48
C GLU A 174 15.39 -18.41 -5.66
N GLU A 175 15.70 -18.79 -6.90
CA GLU A 175 16.51 -19.99 -7.17
C GLU A 175 17.92 -19.86 -6.60
N LEU A 176 18.55 -18.70 -6.73
CA LEU A 176 19.86 -18.43 -6.14
C LEU A 176 19.80 -18.53 -4.62
N THR A 177 18.82 -17.88 -3.99
CA THR A 177 18.72 -17.79 -2.52
C THR A 177 18.36 -19.12 -1.87
N PHE A 178 17.38 -19.84 -2.44
CA PHE A 178 16.80 -21.00 -1.76
C PHE A 178 17.26 -22.36 -2.28
N LYS A 179 17.89 -22.41 -3.47
CA LYS A 179 18.33 -23.69 -4.07
C LYS A 179 19.83 -23.76 -4.33
N PHE A 180 20.48 -22.64 -4.62
CA PHE A 180 21.88 -22.59 -4.99
C PHE A 180 22.77 -22.17 -3.81
N ALA A 181 22.41 -21.11 -3.10
CA ALA A 181 23.18 -20.59 -1.97
C ALA A 181 23.24 -21.59 -0.80
N THR A 182 24.37 -21.61 -0.14
CA THR A 182 24.64 -22.41 1.07
C THR A 182 24.73 -21.52 2.30
N GLY A 183 24.75 -22.08 3.51
CA GLY A 183 24.83 -21.30 4.74
C GLY A 183 26.12 -20.47 4.93
N ASN A 184 27.13 -20.68 4.07
CA ASN A 184 28.38 -19.92 4.09
C ASN A 184 28.43 -18.80 3.06
N ASP A 185 27.40 -18.67 2.20
CA ASP A 185 27.35 -17.66 1.16
C ASP A 185 26.76 -16.36 1.71
N LEU A 186 27.26 -15.23 1.24
CA LEU A 186 26.79 -13.91 1.62
C LEU A 186 25.68 -13.44 0.67
N SER A 187 24.51 -13.15 1.22
CA SER A 187 23.41 -12.55 0.45
C SER A 187 23.42 -11.03 0.62
N LEU A 188 23.43 -10.29 -0.51
CA LEU A 188 23.39 -8.82 -0.54
C LEU A 188 21.97 -8.25 -0.69
N ILE A 189 20.92 -9.10 -0.66
CA ILE A 189 19.52 -8.66 -0.81
C ILE A 189 19.03 -7.93 0.45
N HIS A 190 19.67 -8.11 1.58
CA HIS A 190 19.25 -7.60 2.89
C HIS A 190 20.26 -6.66 3.56
N ILE A 191 20.98 -5.87 2.77
CA ILE A 191 21.82 -4.79 3.31
C ILE A 191 21.03 -3.48 3.31
#